data_cf30b6f2b81008c664821f52fbb02467
#
_entry.id   cf30b6f2b81008c664821f52fbb02467
#
_cell.length_a   1.000
_cell.length_b   1.000
_cell.length_c   1.000
_cell.angle_alpha   90.00
_cell.angle_beta   90.00
_cell.angle_gamma   90.00
#
_symmetry.space_group_name_H-M   'P 1'
#
loop_
_entity.id
_entity.type
_entity.pdbx_description
1 polymer ?
#
loop_
_entity_poly.entity_id
_entity_poly.type
_entity_poly.pdbx_seq_one_letter_code
_entity_poly.pdbx_strand_id
1 'polypeptide(L)' 'MKESDLKRVETHLKRTFNHGGVKVKARKVADSAEVYVDGEFIGVVFEDEDEAGSFMFEMAILAEDLPE' A
#
# COMPACT_ATOMS: atom_id res chain seq x y z
N MET A 1 -9.01 1.03 -7.97
CA MET A 1 -8.14 -0.12 -8.31
C MET A 1 -8.99 -1.38 -8.40
N LYS A 2 -8.71 -2.20 -9.38
CA LYS A 2 -9.38 -3.49 -9.52
C LYS A 2 -8.95 -4.43 -8.39
N GLU A 3 -9.80 -5.39 -8.06
CA GLU A 3 -9.46 -6.37 -7.03
C GLU A 3 -8.20 -7.16 -7.37
N SER A 4 -8.00 -7.48 -8.65
CA SER A 4 -6.77 -8.13 -9.10
C SER A 4 -5.53 -7.28 -8.85
N ASP A 5 -5.65 -5.96 -9.01
CA ASP A 5 -4.56 -5.03 -8.71
C ASP A 5 -4.26 -5.01 -7.22
N LEU A 6 -5.29 -5.00 -6.37
CA LEU A 6 -5.11 -5.02 -4.92
C LEU A 6 -4.31 -6.25 -4.50
N LYS A 7 -4.66 -7.41 -5.04
CA LYS A 7 -3.95 -8.68 -4.73
C LYS A 7 -2.51 -8.68 -5.22
N ARG A 8 -2.28 -8.15 -6.41
CA ARG A 8 -0.94 -8.11 -7.00
C ARG A 8 -0.03 -7.17 -6.21
N VAL A 9 -0.54 -5.99 -5.85
CA VAL A 9 0.21 -5.04 -5.03
C VAL A 9 0.49 -5.62 -3.65
N GLU A 10 -0.51 -6.25 -3.04
CA GLU A 10 -0.32 -6.88 -1.73
C GLU A 10 0.76 -7.95 -1.77
N THR A 11 0.74 -8.82 -2.77
CA THR A 11 1.75 -9.86 -2.94
C THR A 11 3.13 -9.26 -3.11
N HIS A 12 3.24 -8.22 -3.93
CA HIS A 12 4.51 -7.53 -4.14
C HIS A 12 5.06 -6.91 -2.85
N LEU A 13 4.20 -6.23 -2.09
CA LEU A 13 4.63 -5.61 -0.84
C LEU A 13 5.02 -6.64 0.21
N LYS A 14 4.31 -7.77 0.29
CA LYS A 14 4.70 -8.87 1.18
C LYS A 14 6.10 -9.38 0.87
N ARG A 15 6.42 -9.52 -0.41
CA ARG A 15 7.75 -9.96 -0.84
C ARG A 15 8.80 -8.90 -0.56
N THR A 16 8.50 -7.64 -0.90
CA THR A 16 9.44 -6.54 -0.76
C THR A 16 9.82 -6.33 0.69
N PHE A 17 8.84 -6.39 1.59
CA PHE A 17 9.07 -6.18 3.02
C PHE A 17 9.35 -7.49 3.78
N ASN A 18 9.25 -8.62 3.09
CA ASN A 18 9.39 -9.94 3.71
C ASN A 18 8.47 -10.07 4.94
N HIS A 19 7.18 -9.70 4.75
CA HIS A 19 6.24 -9.63 5.86
C HIS A 19 4.86 -10.12 5.41
N GLY A 20 4.36 -11.19 6.02
CA GLY A 20 3.08 -11.79 5.67
C GLY A 20 1.85 -11.03 6.18
N GLY A 21 2.03 -10.05 7.06
CA GLY A 21 0.93 -9.29 7.65
C GLY A 21 0.46 -8.09 6.84
N VAL A 22 1.01 -7.89 5.64
CA VAL A 22 0.61 -6.79 4.77
C VAL A 22 -0.78 -7.05 4.18
N LYS A 23 -1.67 -6.06 4.24
CA LYS A 23 -2.99 -6.08 3.62
C LYS A 23 -3.19 -4.82 2.80
N VAL A 24 -3.74 -4.98 1.60
CA VAL A 24 -4.10 -3.86 0.73
C VAL A 24 -5.61 -3.87 0.56
N LYS A 25 -6.26 -2.77 0.95
CA LYS A 25 -7.71 -2.66 0.97
C LYS A 25 -8.18 -1.53 0.07
N ALA A 26 -9.28 -1.78 -0.66
CA ALA A 26 -9.93 -0.74 -1.45
C ALA A 26 -10.39 0.41 -0.54
N ARG A 27 -10.42 1.61 -1.11
CA ARG A 27 -10.95 2.79 -0.45
C ARG A 27 -11.92 3.50 -1.39
N LYS A 28 -12.59 4.55 -0.91
CA LYS A 28 -13.59 5.28 -1.71
C LYS A 28 -13.00 5.95 -2.95
N VAL A 29 -11.74 6.33 -2.90
CA VAL A 29 -11.06 6.92 -4.06
C VAL A 29 -10.61 5.79 -4.98
N ALA A 30 -11.17 5.73 -6.18
CA ALA A 30 -11.11 4.56 -7.04
C ALA A 30 -9.71 4.17 -7.53
N ASP A 31 -8.81 5.13 -7.64
CA ASP A 31 -7.45 4.92 -8.15
C ASP A 31 -6.42 4.71 -7.05
N SER A 32 -6.87 4.41 -5.84
CA SER A 32 -5.98 4.24 -4.69
C SER A 32 -6.48 3.15 -3.75
N ALA A 33 -5.61 2.72 -2.85
CA ALA A 33 -5.91 1.71 -1.85
C ALA A 33 -5.13 1.98 -0.57
N GLU A 34 -5.66 1.48 0.53
CA GLU A 34 -5.01 1.60 1.84
C GLU A 34 -4.15 0.39 2.11
N VAL A 35 -2.99 0.61 2.73
CA VAL A 35 -2.06 -0.45 3.09
C VAL A 35 -1.97 -0.55 4.61
N TYR A 36 -2.11 -1.78 5.10
CA TYR A 36 -2.04 -2.10 6.53
C TYR A 36 -0.96 -3.16 6.76
N VAL A 37 -0.31 -3.09 7.91
CA VAL A 37 0.58 -4.15 8.39
C VAL A 37 0.10 -4.56 9.77
N ASP A 38 -0.25 -5.85 9.91
CA ASP A 38 -0.78 -6.40 11.16
C ASP A 38 -1.95 -5.58 11.71
N GLY A 39 -2.81 -5.10 10.82
CA GLY A 39 -3.98 -4.31 11.19
C GLY A 39 -3.73 -2.83 11.41
N GLU A 40 -2.51 -2.38 11.33
CA GLU A 40 -2.16 -0.97 11.50
C GLU A 40 -2.03 -0.29 10.14
N PHE A 41 -2.73 0.83 9.96
CA PHE A 41 -2.67 1.61 8.73
C PHE A 41 -1.28 2.24 8.58
N ILE A 42 -0.62 2.00 7.44
CA ILE A 42 0.74 2.52 7.21
C ILE A 42 0.85 3.45 6.02
N GLY A 43 -0.05 3.39 5.07
CA GLY A 43 0.07 4.25 3.90
C GLY A 43 -0.96 3.97 2.83
N VAL A 44 -0.76 4.62 1.68
CA VAL A 44 -1.69 4.56 0.56
C VAL A 44 -0.93 4.27 -0.72
N VAL A 45 -1.50 3.41 -1.55
CA VAL A 45 -0.98 3.11 -2.88
C VAL A 45 -1.86 3.79 -3.90
N PHE A 46 -1.26 4.45 -4.87
CA PHE A 46 -1.95 5.12 -5.97
C PHE A 46 -1.56 4.50 -7.30
N GLU A 47 -2.48 4.52 -8.24
CA GLU A 47 -2.15 4.18 -9.63
C GLU A 47 -1.26 5.29 -10.20
N ASP A 48 -0.21 4.91 -10.91
CA ASP A 48 0.69 5.86 -11.54
C ASP A 48 0.03 6.38 -12.82
N GLU A 49 -0.20 7.68 -12.88
CA GLU A 49 -0.84 8.31 -14.04
C GLU A 49 0.07 8.31 -15.27
N ASP A 50 1.36 8.32 -15.06
CA ASP A 50 2.35 8.44 -16.13
C ASP A 50 2.76 7.10 -16.72
N GLU A 51 2.57 6.01 -15.97
CA GLU A 51 2.98 4.68 -16.39
C GLU A 51 1.88 3.67 -16.09
N ALA A 52 1.12 3.31 -17.13
CA ALA A 52 0.01 2.38 -16.95
C ALA A 52 0.50 1.04 -16.39
N GLY A 53 -0.22 0.53 -15.40
CA GLY A 53 0.13 -0.72 -14.75
C GLY A 53 1.13 -0.62 -13.63
N SER A 54 1.64 0.59 -13.36
CA SER A 54 2.54 0.84 -12.23
C SER A 54 1.81 1.56 -11.10
N PHE A 55 2.38 1.52 -9.90
CA PHE A 55 1.78 2.08 -8.70
C PHE A 55 2.83 2.81 -7.88
N MET A 56 2.37 3.79 -7.10
CA MET A 56 3.20 4.53 -6.17
C MET A 56 2.71 4.27 -4.75
N PHE A 57 3.62 3.96 -3.84
CA PHE A 57 3.29 3.76 -2.43
C PHE A 57 3.81 4.95 -1.62
N GLU A 58 2.91 5.58 -0.87
CA GLU A 58 3.25 6.70 -0.01
C GLU A 58 2.89 6.36 1.43
N MET A 59 3.81 6.60 2.36
CA MET A 59 3.53 6.44 3.78
C MET A 59 4.11 7.61 4.57
N ALA A 60 3.41 8.00 5.63
CA ALA A 60 3.90 9.00 6.56
C ALA A 60 4.79 8.34 7.60
N ILE A 61 5.88 9.00 7.94
CA ILE A 61 6.73 8.60 9.05
C ILE A 61 6.61 9.70 10.08
N LEU A 62 5.87 9.42 11.14
CA LEU A 62 5.56 10.41 12.16
C LEU A 62 6.73 10.57 13.12
N ALA A 63 6.97 11.80 13.55
CA ALA A 63 8.07 12.10 14.48
C ALA A 63 7.97 11.26 15.77
N GLU A 64 6.74 11.04 16.25
CA GLU A 64 6.48 10.27 17.47
C GLU A 64 6.83 8.78 17.35
N ASP A 65 6.90 8.27 16.12
CA ASP A 65 7.22 6.86 15.85
C ASP A 65 8.71 6.62 15.60
N LEU A 66 9.50 7.69 15.50
CA LEU A 66 10.92 7.56 15.23
C LEU A 66 11.70 7.28 16.51
N PRO A 67 12.76 6.45 16.43
CA PRO A 67 13.64 6.27 17.56
C PRO A 67 14.45 7.53 17.83
N GLU A 68 14.93 7.69 19.04
CA GLU A 68 15.75 8.83 19.42
C GLU A 68 17.13 8.81 18.77
#